data_4c9ed87b5dbba83803a57a0abe494e29
#
_entry.id   4c9ed87b5dbba83803a57a0abe494e29
#
_cell.length_a   1.000
_cell.length_b   1.000
_cell.length_c   1.000
_cell.angle_alpha   90.00
_cell.angle_beta   90.00
_cell.angle_gamma   90.00
#
_symmetry.space_group_name_H-M   'P 1'
#
loop_
_entity.id
_entity.type
_entity.pdbx_description
1 polymer ?
#
loop_
_entity_poly.entity_id
_entity_poly.type
_entity_poly.pdbx_seq_one_letter_code
_entity_poly.pdbx_strand_id
1 'polypeptide(L)'
;MPAAITEGQYASLSNGTRLHYASAGERGRPLILFVHGFPEFWYEWHEQLAEFGQDYYAVAPDLRGFNLSDMPADAAQYKPRLIIDDLRLLVRELGYEQCVMVAHDWGGAIAWSLALALPELLAKLVIINAPHPYLFMKALANDPAQQAASGYMNWLRSEGAEQALARDNFAMMEGFLTGMGKSPAPWFAGAVRDKYLACWARGLTGGVNYYRASPLHPPTPEHPGPARLEAQMKPEDFTVRVPTRVIWGESDMALPLGLLDGLDQVVTDLQLVRIPEGTHWVVHEQPQRINALIREFLAG
;
A
#
# COMPACT_ATOMS: atom_id res chain seq x y z
N MET A 1 16.01 10.49 20.33
CA MET A 1 16.86 10.14 19.15
C MET A 1 16.08 9.13 18.32
N PRO A 2 16.16 9.17 16.98
CA PRO A 2 15.49 8.17 16.16
C PRO A 2 15.91 6.74 16.57
N ALA A 3 14.96 5.79 16.50
CA ALA A 3 15.26 4.41 16.82
C ALA A 3 16.12 3.76 15.72
N ALA A 4 17.02 2.87 16.12
CA ALA A 4 17.82 2.12 15.16
C ALA A 4 16.94 1.10 14.41
N ILE A 5 17.11 1.02 13.09
CA ILE A 5 16.40 0.06 12.24
C ILE A 5 17.23 -1.21 12.15
N THR A 6 16.60 -2.36 12.36
CA THR A 6 17.12 -3.69 12.13
C THR A 6 16.56 -4.22 10.82
N GLU A 7 17.44 -4.45 9.85
CA GLU A 7 17.13 -5.03 8.55
C GLU A 7 17.37 -6.55 8.53
N GLY A 8 16.95 -7.23 7.47
CA GLY A 8 17.31 -8.64 7.20
C GLY A 8 16.60 -9.66 8.07
N GLN A 9 15.45 -9.32 8.64
CA GLN A 9 14.65 -10.24 9.43
C GLN A 9 13.66 -11.00 8.55
N TYR A 10 13.29 -12.22 8.96
CA TYR A 10 12.34 -13.06 8.23
C TYR A 10 11.30 -13.67 9.16
N ALA A 11 10.08 -13.74 8.67
CA ALA A 11 8.97 -14.49 9.27
C ALA A 11 8.61 -15.66 8.35
N SER A 12 8.63 -16.89 8.88
CA SER A 12 8.15 -18.09 8.17
C SER A 12 6.72 -18.34 8.58
N LEU A 13 5.78 -17.98 7.71
CA LEU A 13 4.36 -18.04 8.02
C LEU A 13 3.81 -19.47 7.92
N SER A 14 2.80 -19.78 8.69
CA SER A 14 2.20 -21.12 8.72
C SER A 14 1.52 -21.54 7.41
N ASN A 15 1.25 -20.59 6.49
CA ASN A 15 0.78 -20.89 5.13
C ASN A 15 1.93 -21.22 4.14
N GLY A 16 3.16 -21.32 4.63
CA GLY A 16 4.36 -21.65 3.85
C GLY A 16 5.05 -20.44 3.20
N THR A 17 4.50 -19.23 3.31
CA THR A 17 5.12 -18.01 2.79
C THR A 17 6.23 -17.52 3.75
N ARG A 18 7.36 -17.08 3.21
CA ARG A 18 8.41 -16.41 3.95
C ARG A 18 8.41 -14.93 3.59
N LEU A 19 8.19 -14.07 4.58
CA LEU A 19 8.27 -12.63 4.44
C LEU A 19 9.55 -12.10 5.06
N HIS A 20 10.25 -11.23 4.32
CA HIS A 20 11.30 -10.37 4.86
C HIS A 20 10.63 -9.15 5.51
N TYR A 21 11.25 -8.59 6.56
CA TYR A 21 10.84 -7.33 7.16
C TYR A 21 12.00 -6.58 7.80
N ALA A 22 11.84 -5.28 7.92
CA ALA A 22 12.64 -4.43 8.76
C ALA A 22 11.84 -4.00 10.00
N SER A 23 12.52 -3.74 11.10
CA SER A 23 11.86 -3.28 12.32
C SER A 23 12.69 -2.27 13.09
N ALA A 24 12.03 -1.49 13.96
CA ALA A 24 12.65 -0.63 14.94
C ALA A 24 11.90 -0.70 16.27
N GLY A 25 12.59 -0.42 17.37
CA GLY A 25 12.02 -0.50 18.71
C GLY A 25 12.07 -1.92 19.30
N GLU A 26 11.45 -2.08 20.46
CA GLU A 26 11.55 -3.30 21.26
C GLU A 26 10.31 -4.18 21.09
N ARG A 27 10.54 -5.47 20.87
CA ARG A 27 9.48 -6.48 20.89
C ARG A 27 8.77 -6.50 22.25
N GLY A 28 7.43 -6.59 22.24
CA GLY A 28 6.60 -6.50 23.46
C GLY A 28 5.96 -5.12 23.66
N ARG A 29 6.45 -4.07 23.01
CA ARG A 29 5.70 -2.80 22.87
C ARG A 29 4.53 -2.98 21.91
N PRO A 30 3.51 -2.11 21.92
CA PRO A 30 2.41 -2.19 20.94
C PRO A 30 2.94 -2.26 19.51
N LEU A 31 2.36 -3.14 18.69
CA LEU A 31 2.77 -3.32 17.30
C LEU A 31 2.18 -2.23 16.42
N ILE A 32 3.03 -1.59 15.62
CA ILE A 32 2.62 -0.77 14.47
C ILE A 32 3.22 -1.37 13.20
N LEU A 33 2.36 -1.70 12.24
CA LEU A 33 2.72 -2.35 10.98
C LEU A 33 2.59 -1.35 9.83
N PHE A 34 3.66 -1.16 9.07
CA PHE A 34 3.74 -0.27 7.92
C PHE A 34 3.73 -1.07 6.63
N VAL A 35 2.73 -0.87 5.77
CA VAL A 35 2.48 -1.71 4.59
C VAL A 35 2.63 -0.90 3.31
N HIS A 36 3.66 -1.22 2.53
CA HIS A 36 4.02 -0.52 1.30
C HIS A 36 3.15 -0.92 0.10
N GLY A 37 3.27 -0.17 -1.00
CA GLY A 37 2.64 -0.45 -2.27
C GLY A 37 3.61 -0.76 -3.42
N PHE A 38 3.20 -0.44 -4.66
CA PHE A 38 4.00 -0.60 -5.87
C PHE A 38 4.49 0.77 -6.36
N PRO A 39 5.74 0.92 -6.72
CA PRO A 39 6.81 -0.08 -6.82
C PRO A 39 7.77 -0.09 -5.62
N GLU A 40 7.22 -0.01 -4.44
CA GLU A 40 7.87 0.17 -3.17
C GLU A 40 8.30 -1.16 -2.50
N PHE A 41 8.91 -1.04 -1.32
CA PHE A 41 9.28 -2.12 -0.42
C PHE A 41 9.42 -1.56 1.00
N TRP A 42 9.83 -2.35 2.00
CA TRP A 42 9.91 -1.89 3.39
C TRP A 42 10.59 -0.52 3.59
N TYR A 43 11.52 -0.15 2.70
CA TYR A 43 12.32 1.09 2.81
C TYR A 43 11.49 2.36 2.61
N GLU A 44 10.33 2.28 1.98
CA GLU A 44 9.34 3.36 1.97
C GLU A 44 9.14 3.95 3.36
N TRP A 45 9.15 3.08 4.37
CA TRP A 45 8.81 3.38 5.75
C TRP A 45 10.02 3.64 6.66
N HIS A 46 11.22 3.86 6.12
CA HIS A 46 12.43 3.99 6.94
C HIS A 46 12.37 5.16 7.93
N GLU A 47 11.78 6.31 7.54
CA GLU A 47 11.58 7.47 8.43
C GLU A 47 10.53 7.17 9.51
N GLN A 48 9.46 6.44 9.16
CA GLN A 48 8.41 6.01 10.09
C GLN A 48 8.92 4.97 11.08
N LEU A 49 9.71 4.00 10.61
CA LEU A 49 10.34 3.01 11.48
C LEU A 49 11.22 3.70 12.53
N ALA A 50 12.08 4.63 12.11
CA ALA A 50 12.97 5.37 13.00
C ALA A 50 12.20 6.22 14.02
N GLU A 51 11.08 6.81 13.62
CA GLU A 51 10.22 7.64 14.46
C GLU A 51 9.42 6.79 15.45
N PHE A 52 8.66 5.80 14.96
CA PHE A 52 7.72 5.03 15.79
C PHE A 52 8.40 3.94 16.62
N GLY A 53 9.60 3.50 16.25
CA GLY A 53 10.40 2.57 17.05
C GLY A 53 10.79 3.11 18.45
N GLN A 54 10.57 4.40 18.71
CA GLN A 54 10.77 4.99 20.04
C GLN A 54 9.72 4.48 21.06
N ASP A 55 8.47 4.24 20.63
CA ASP A 55 7.33 3.92 21.51
C ASP A 55 6.64 2.60 21.16
N TYR A 56 6.82 2.12 19.93
CA TYR A 56 6.21 0.92 19.36
C TYR A 56 7.26 -0.12 18.99
N TYR A 57 6.83 -1.34 18.80
CA TYR A 57 7.53 -2.27 17.92
C TYR A 57 7.05 -1.97 16.50
N ALA A 58 7.82 -1.17 15.77
CA ALA A 58 7.51 -0.72 14.42
C ALA A 58 8.07 -1.73 13.40
N VAL A 59 7.23 -2.27 12.54
CA VAL A 59 7.58 -3.31 11.58
C VAL A 59 7.10 -2.92 10.18
N ALA A 60 7.97 -3.05 9.18
CA ALA A 60 7.64 -2.90 7.77
C ALA A 60 8.05 -4.17 7.01
N PRO A 61 7.10 -5.03 6.61
CA PRO A 61 7.39 -6.17 5.77
C PRO A 61 7.63 -5.75 4.32
N ASP A 62 8.43 -6.52 3.61
CA ASP A 62 8.25 -6.64 2.16
C ASP A 62 7.04 -7.55 1.93
N LEU A 63 6.04 -7.06 1.23
CA LEU A 63 4.88 -7.88 0.89
C LEU A 63 5.30 -9.06 -0.01
N ARG A 64 4.51 -10.14 -0.03
CA ARG A 64 4.69 -11.24 -0.99
C ARG A 64 4.89 -10.66 -2.39
N GLY A 65 5.94 -11.10 -3.07
CA GLY A 65 6.26 -10.64 -4.42
C GLY A 65 7.17 -9.43 -4.50
N PHE A 66 7.65 -8.92 -3.38
CA PHE A 66 8.55 -7.77 -3.37
C PHE A 66 9.86 -8.09 -2.67
N ASN A 67 10.93 -7.49 -3.17
CA ASN A 67 12.28 -7.47 -2.62
C ASN A 67 12.78 -8.84 -2.15
N LEU A 68 12.88 -9.07 -0.84
CA LEU A 68 13.46 -10.28 -0.23
C LEU A 68 12.40 -11.29 0.26
N SER A 69 11.12 -10.97 0.11
CA SER A 69 10.01 -11.90 0.37
C SER A 69 9.83 -12.90 -0.76
N ASP A 70 9.14 -14.02 -0.48
CA ASP A 70 8.81 -15.00 -1.51
C ASP A 70 8.05 -14.36 -2.67
N MET A 71 8.45 -14.72 -3.91
CA MET A 71 7.90 -14.19 -5.15
C MET A 71 7.41 -15.33 -6.07
N PRO A 72 6.24 -15.93 -5.79
CA PRO A 72 5.70 -16.95 -6.66
C PRO A 72 5.36 -16.38 -8.06
N ALA A 73 5.64 -17.16 -9.10
CA ALA A 73 5.41 -16.74 -10.49
C ALA A 73 3.92 -16.66 -10.87
N ASP A 74 3.09 -17.53 -10.28
CA ASP A 74 1.65 -17.60 -10.59
C ASP A 74 0.89 -16.41 -10.01
N ALA A 75 0.24 -15.63 -10.88
CA ALA A 75 -0.59 -14.50 -10.50
C ALA A 75 -1.72 -14.87 -9.52
N ALA A 76 -2.23 -16.11 -9.55
CA ALA A 76 -3.26 -16.55 -8.62
C ALA A 76 -2.81 -16.53 -7.15
N GLN A 77 -1.50 -16.52 -6.90
CA GLN A 77 -0.91 -16.40 -5.57
C GLN A 77 -0.96 -14.96 -5.00
N TYR A 78 -1.41 -13.98 -5.79
CA TYR A 78 -1.48 -12.56 -5.40
C TYR A 78 -2.91 -12.06 -5.19
N LYS A 79 -3.89 -12.97 -5.13
CA LYS A 79 -5.28 -12.60 -4.79
C LYS A 79 -5.31 -11.90 -3.44
N PRO A 80 -6.06 -10.80 -3.27
CA PRO A 80 -6.07 -10.00 -2.04
C PRO A 80 -6.23 -10.82 -0.76
N ARG A 81 -7.08 -11.85 -0.76
CA ARG A 81 -7.29 -12.74 0.39
C ARG A 81 -6.01 -13.45 0.86
N LEU A 82 -5.06 -13.75 -0.04
CA LEU A 82 -3.81 -14.42 0.32
C LEU A 82 -2.82 -13.43 0.95
N ILE A 83 -2.80 -12.20 0.47
CA ILE A 83 -1.96 -11.13 1.05
C ILE A 83 -2.51 -10.72 2.42
N ILE A 84 -3.83 -10.62 2.57
CA ILE A 84 -4.49 -10.41 3.88
C ILE A 84 -4.09 -11.50 4.86
N ASP A 85 -4.11 -12.76 4.43
CA ASP A 85 -3.71 -13.90 5.28
C ASP A 85 -2.23 -13.83 5.66
N ASP A 86 -1.34 -13.43 4.75
CA ASP A 86 0.07 -13.20 5.06
C ASP A 86 0.23 -12.14 6.17
N LEU A 87 -0.45 -10.99 6.08
CA LEU A 87 -0.37 -9.95 7.10
C LEU A 87 -0.94 -10.40 8.45
N ARG A 88 -2.06 -11.12 8.43
CA ARG A 88 -2.64 -11.72 9.65
C ARG A 88 -1.65 -12.69 10.30
N LEU A 89 -1.07 -13.58 9.52
CA LEU A 89 -0.10 -14.55 10.00
C LEU A 89 1.20 -13.88 10.48
N LEU A 90 1.64 -12.81 9.82
CA LEU A 90 2.79 -12.03 10.26
C LEU A 90 2.55 -11.44 11.66
N VAL A 91 1.39 -10.80 11.89
CA VAL A 91 1.04 -10.25 13.21
C VAL A 91 1.11 -11.34 14.28
N ARG A 92 0.59 -12.54 14.00
CA ARG A 92 0.62 -13.69 14.92
C ARG A 92 2.05 -14.23 15.15
N GLU A 93 2.85 -14.34 14.10
CA GLU A 93 4.25 -14.79 14.18
C GLU A 93 5.12 -13.81 14.97
N LEU A 94 4.82 -12.53 14.90
CA LEU A 94 5.44 -11.51 15.74
C LEU A 94 5.00 -11.58 17.21
N GLY A 95 3.98 -12.37 17.54
CA GLY A 95 3.48 -12.59 18.91
C GLY A 95 2.37 -11.64 19.33
N TYR A 96 1.62 -11.06 18.38
CA TYR A 96 0.56 -10.10 18.65
C TYR A 96 -0.81 -10.60 18.18
N GLU A 97 -1.85 -10.15 18.87
CA GLU A 97 -3.25 -10.40 18.51
C GLU A 97 -3.83 -9.27 17.64
N GLN A 98 -3.30 -8.06 17.80
CA GLN A 98 -3.78 -6.83 17.19
C GLN A 98 -2.63 -5.89 16.90
N CYS A 99 -2.79 -5.02 15.89
CA CYS A 99 -1.82 -3.98 15.56
C CYS A 99 -2.50 -2.66 15.18
N VAL A 100 -1.73 -1.57 15.23
CA VAL A 100 -2.01 -0.40 14.40
C VAL A 100 -1.47 -0.70 13.01
N MET A 101 -2.23 -0.37 11.96
CA MET A 101 -1.76 -0.53 10.58
C MET A 101 -1.71 0.82 9.87
N VAL A 102 -0.59 1.10 9.24
CA VAL A 102 -0.37 2.27 8.37
C VAL A 102 -0.02 1.75 7.00
N ALA A 103 -0.74 2.18 5.96
CA ALA A 103 -0.61 1.58 4.65
C ALA A 103 -0.78 2.59 3.51
N HIS A 104 -0.02 2.39 2.44
CA HIS A 104 0.02 3.24 1.27
C HIS A 104 -0.21 2.42 -0.01
N ASP A 105 -0.81 3.02 -1.05
CA ASP A 105 -1.01 2.44 -2.38
C ASP A 105 -1.62 1.02 -2.34
N TRP A 106 -0.98 0.01 -2.93
CA TRP A 106 -1.42 -1.39 -2.84
C TRP A 106 -1.50 -1.91 -1.41
N GLY A 107 -0.56 -1.49 -0.55
CA GLY A 107 -0.64 -1.78 0.89
C GLY A 107 -1.94 -1.24 1.50
N GLY A 108 -2.33 -0.03 1.11
CA GLY A 108 -3.60 0.57 1.52
C GLY A 108 -4.83 -0.17 0.99
N ALA A 109 -4.81 -0.61 -0.28
CA ALA A 109 -5.90 -1.42 -0.86
C ALA A 109 -6.08 -2.76 -0.11
N ILE A 110 -4.97 -3.39 0.28
CA ILE A 110 -4.98 -4.60 1.10
C ILE A 110 -5.45 -4.30 2.52
N ALA A 111 -5.00 -3.19 3.13
CA ALA A 111 -5.38 -2.80 4.49
C ALA A 111 -6.88 -2.45 4.60
N TRP A 112 -7.47 -1.79 3.61
CA TRP A 112 -8.92 -1.61 3.51
C TRP A 112 -9.67 -2.95 3.50
N SER A 113 -9.20 -3.87 2.64
CA SER A 113 -9.80 -5.21 2.52
C SER A 113 -9.63 -6.04 3.81
N LEU A 114 -8.52 -5.87 4.51
CA LEU A 114 -8.27 -6.50 5.81
C LEU A 114 -9.19 -5.92 6.89
N ALA A 115 -9.39 -4.60 6.92
CA ALA A 115 -10.31 -3.95 7.87
C ALA A 115 -11.77 -4.40 7.70
N LEU A 116 -12.16 -4.76 6.47
CA LEU A 116 -13.48 -5.34 6.18
C LEU A 116 -13.58 -6.81 6.63
N ALA A 117 -12.52 -7.60 6.38
CA ALA A 117 -12.54 -9.04 6.58
C ALA A 117 -12.18 -9.47 8.03
N LEU A 118 -11.29 -8.74 8.69
CA LEU A 118 -10.68 -9.07 9.98
C LEU A 118 -10.52 -7.81 10.86
N PRO A 119 -11.61 -7.06 11.14
CA PRO A 119 -11.53 -5.80 11.87
C PRO A 119 -10.91 -5.96 13.26
N GLU A 120 -11.04 -7.13 13.89
CA GLU A 120 -10.48 -7.44 15.20
C GLU A 120 -8.95 -7.45 15.24
N LEU A 121 -8.31 -7.58 14.08
CA LEU A 121 -6.84 -7.54 13.96
C LEU A 121 -6.29 -6.10 14.09
N LEU A 122 -7.15 -5.09 13.91
CA LEU A 122 -6.76 -3.69 13.85
C LEU A 122 -7.24 -2.90 15.07
N ALA A 123 -6.32 -2.29 15.81
CA ALA A 123 -6.63 -1.29 16.82
C ALA A 123 -7.02 0.05 16.20
N LYS A 124 -6.24 0.48 15.22
CA LYS A 124 -6.44 1.69 14.41
C LYS A 124 -5.89 1.46 13.00
N LEU A 125 -6.44 2.19 12.02
CA LEU A 125 -6.02 2.13 10.63
C LEU A 125 -5.64 3.52 10.12
N VAL A 126 -4.49 3.64 9.48
CA VAL A 126 -4.09 4.84 8.74
C VAL A 126 -3.88 4.47 7.28
N ILE A 127 -4.58 5.13 6.39
CA ILE A 127 -4.48 4.94 4.94
C ILE A 127 -3.90 6.20 4.32
N ILE A 128 -2.90 6.04 3.48
CA ILE A 128 -2.26 7.13 2.74
C ILE A 128 -2.42 6.86 1.25
N ASN A 129 -3.02 7.78 0.52
CA ASN A 129 -3.22 7.71 -0.94
C ASN A 129 -3.57 6.29 -1.45
N ALA A 130 -4.62 5.71 -0.88
CA ALA A 130 -5.20 4.45 -1.35
C ALA A 130 -6.72 4.48 -1.24
N PRO A 131 -7.45 4.21 -2.33
CA PRO A 131 -8.89 4.38 -2.36
C PRO A 131 -9.60 3.24 -1.63
N HIS A 132 -10.74 3.57 -1.03
CA HIS A 132 -11.64 2.57 -0.48
C HIS A 132 -12.16 1.67 -1.61
N PRO A 133 -12.15 0.32 -1.47
CA PRO A 133 -12.40 -0.61 -2.58
C PRO A 133 -13.77 -0.41 -3.24
N TYR A 134 -14.81 -0.09 -2.48
CA TYR A 134 -16.14 0.16 -3.03
C TYR A 134 -16.17 1.46 -3.87
N LEU A 135 -15.58 2.54 -3.37
CA LEU A 135 -15.54 3.82 -4.08
C LEU A 135 -14.67 3.75 -5.33
N PHE A 136 -13.54 3.04 -5.23
CA PHE A 136 -12.67 2.82 -6.39
C PHE A 136 -13.36 2.00 -7.48
N MET A 137 -14.05 0.95 -7.09
CA MET A 137 -14.85 0.14 -8.03
C MET A 137 -15.92 0.98 -8.74
N LYS A 138 -16.67 1.82 -8.00
CA LYS A 138 -17.65 2.75 -8.58
C LYS A 138 -17.00 3.73 -9.56
N ALA A 139 -15.87 4.31 -9.17
CA ALA A 139 -15.15 5.25 -10.02
C ALA A 139 -14.62 4.57 -11.29
N LEU A 140 -14.03 3.39 -11.18
CA LEU A 140 -13.58 2.61 -12.35
C LEU A 140 -14.74 2.21 -13.28
N ALA A 141 -15.93 1.96 -12.74
CA ALA A 141 -17.09 1.62 -13.54
C ALA A 141 -17.71 2.84 -14.28
N ASN A 142 -17.72 4.02 -13.63
CA ASN A 142 -18.59 5.11 -14.02
C ASN A 142 -17.89 6.46 -14.29
N ASP A 143 -16.62 6.64 -13.85
CA ASP A 143 -15.90 7.90 -13.99
C ASP A 143 -14.82 7.81 -15.08
N PRO A 144 -15.01 8.47 -16.24
CA PRO A 144 -14.01 8.49 -17.30
C PRO A 144 -12.65 9.10 -16.88
N ALA A 145 -12.65 10.05 -15.92
CA ALA A 145 -11.42 10.65 -15.43
C ALA A 145 -10.61 9.63 -14.63
N GLN A 146 -11.26 8.86 -13.76
CA GLN A 146 -10.60 7.78 -13.02
C GLN A 146 -10.15 6.65 -13.95
N GLN A 147 -10.97 6.27 -14.93
CA GLN A 147 -10.59 5.26 -15.93
C GLN A 147 -9.32 5.66 -16.69
N ALA A 148 -9.22 6.94 -17.07
CA ALA A 148 -8.04 7.47 -17.74
C ALA A 148 -6.82 7.48 -16.81
N ALA A 149 -6.95 7.97 -15.57
CA ALA A 149 -5.89 8.00 -14.57
C ALA A 149 -5.37 6.58 -14.22
N SER A 150 -6.25 5.58 -14.25
CA SER A 150 -5.94 4.17 -13.98
C SER A 150 -5.54 3.36 -15.22
N GLY A 151 -5.43 3.97 -16.39
CA GLY A 151 -5.09 3.28 -17.66
C GLY A 151 -3.81 2.45 -17.60
N TYR A 152 -2.82 2.90 -16.83
CA TYR A 152 -1.57 2.20 -16.59
C TYR A 152 -1.78 0.79 -15.97
N MET A 153 -2.85 0.56 -15.21
CA MET A 153 -3.14 -0.73 -14.60
C MET A 153 -3.39 -1.80 -15.66
N ASN A 154 -4.12 -1.49 -16.74
CA ASN A 154 -4.35 -2.41 -17.86
C ASN A 154 -3.04 -2.72 -18.60
N TRP A 155 -2.15 -1.73 -18.74
CA TRP A 155 -0.83 -1.95 -19.31
C TRP A 155 0.03 -2.86 -18.42
N LEU A 156 0.07 -2.64 -17.10
CA LEU A 156 0.80 -3.50 -16.16
C LEU A 156 0.29 -4.95 -16.15
N ARG A 157 -0.97 -5.17 -16.47
CA ARG A 157 -1.57 -6.51 -16.57
C ARG A 157 -1.15 -7.27 -17.84
N SER A 158 -0.64 -6.57 -18.86
CA SER A 158 -0.28 -7.15 -20.13
C SER A 158 0.94 -8.08 -20.05
N GLU A 159 1.06 -8.96 -21.02
CA GLU A 159 2.28 -9.76 -21.21
C GLU A 159 3.45 -8.85 -21.57
N GLY A 160 4.62 -9.10 -21.00
CA GLY A 160 5.83 -8.32 -21.27
C GLY A 160 5.97 -7.04 -20.45
N ALA A 161 5.04 -6.76 -19.53
CA ALA A 161 5.14 -5.58 -18.67
C ALA A 161 6.44 -5.54 -17.85
N GLU A 162 6.84 -6.67 -17.24
CA GLU A 162 8.07 -6.77 -16.45
C GLU A 162 9.32 -6.45 -17.28
N GLN A 163 9.36 -6.97 -18.52
CA GLN A 163 10.49 -6.73 -19.41
C GLN A 163 10.56 -5.25 -19.84
N ALA A 164 9.41 -4.63 -20.06
CA ALA A 164 9.36 -3.20 -20.39
C ALA A 164 9.77 -2.33 -19.19
N LEU A 165 9.31 -2.66 -17.97
CA LEU A 165 9.71 -1.97 -16.74
C LEU A 165 11.21 -2.08 -16.45
N ALA A 166 11.83 -3.22 -16.78
CA ALA A 166 13.26 -3.44 -16.54
C ALA A 166 14.18 -2.79 -17.56
N ARG A 167 13.66 -2.28 -18.68
CA ARG A 167 14.49 -1.63 -19.71
C ARG A 167 15.20 -0.39 -19.19
N ASP A 168 16.32 -0.08 -19.82
CA ASP A 168 17.10 1.15 -19.59
C ASP A 168 17.39 1.37 -18.09
N ASN A 169 17.81 0.27 -17.43
CA ASN A 169 18.09 0.27 -16.00
C ASN A 169 16.92 0.78 -15.15
N PHE A 170 15.70 0.26 -15.42
CA PHE A 170 14.46 0.61 -14.72
C PHE A 170 13.98 2.06 -14.92
N ALA A 171 14.33 2.71 -16.02
CA ALA A 171 13.97 4.11 -16.27
C ALA A 171 12.44 4.37 -16.14
N MET A 172 11.60 3.40 -16.57
CA MET A 172 10.15 3.54 -16.43
C MET A 172 9.70 3.45 -14.96
N MET A 173 10.32 2.58 -14.16
CA MET A 173 10.06 2.47 -12.71
C MET A 173 10.45 3.78 -12.01
N GLU A 174 11.60 4.35 -12.34
CA GLU A 174 12.00 5.67 -11.87
C GLU A 174 10.97 6.73 -12.28
N GLY A 175 10.46 6.65 -13.51
CA GLY A 175 9.40 7.52 -14.00
C GLY A 175 8.14 7.51 -13.16
N PHE A 176 7.73 6.37 -12.62
CA PHE A 176 6.59 6.30 -11.68
C PHE A 176 6.87 7.11 -10.42
N LEU A 177 8.06 7.02 -9.85
CA LEU A 177 8.41 7.74 -8.62
C LEU A 177 8.67 9.23 -8.82
N THR A 178 9.15 9.62 -10.00
CA THR A 178 9.57 11.00 -10.28
C THR A 178 8.62 11.78 -11.17
N GLY A 179 7.83 11.12 -12.00
CA GLY A 179 6.93 11.74 -12.99
C GLY A 179 5.48 11.86 -12.55
N MET A 180 5.05 11.13 -11.54
CA MET A 180 3.69 11.24 -10.96
C MET A 180 3.58 12.41 -9.97
N GLY A 181 4.60 13.23 -9.82
CA GLY A 181 4.66 14.43 -9.01
C GLY A 181 4.89 15.69 -9.88
N LYS A 182 4.78 16.86 -9.26
CA LYS A 182 4.93 18.17 -9.94
C LYS A 182 6.38 18.54 -10.26
N SER A 183 7.37 17.79 -9.77
CA SER A 183 8.80 18.09 -9.89
C SER A 183 9.62 16.81 -9.81
N PRO A 184 10.88 16.82 -10.28
CA PRO A 184 11.81 15.75 -9.96
C PRO A 184 11.75 15.47 -8.46
N ALA A 185 11.64 14.20 -8.08
CA ALA A 185 11.55 13.80 -6.68
C ALA A 185 12.94 13.94 -6.02
N PRO A 186 13.23 15.02 -5.25
CA PRO A 186 14.56 15.24 -4.66
C PRO A 186 14.97 14.12 -3.71
N TRP A 187 13.97 13.44 -3.11
CA TRP A 187 14.17 12.32 -2.21
C TRP A 187 14.70 11.07 -2.93
N PHE A 188 14.41 10.94 -4.25
CA PHE A 188 14.80 9.79 -5.05
C PHE A 188 16.17 10.01 -5.72
N ALA A 189 17.24 10.04 -4.93
CA ALA A 189 18.59 10.28 -5.40
C ALA A 189 19.64 9.53 -4.58
N GLY A 190 20.86 9.37 -5.14
CA GLY A 190 22.00 8.78 -4.44
C GLY A 190 21.70 7.40 -3.85
N ALA A 191 22.04 7.20 -2.59
CA ALA A 191 21.88 5.91 -1.90
C ALA A 191 20.42 5.42 -1.83
N VAL A 192 19.44 6.33 -1.82
CA VAL A 192 18.02 5.97 -1.88
C VAL A 192 17.73 5.29 -3.21
N ARG A 193 18.05 5.96 -4.32
CA ARG A 193 17.88 5.40 -5.68
C ARG A 193 18.57 4.04 -5.81
N ASP A 194 19.78 3.90 -5.30
CA ASP A 194 20.54 2.64 -5.39
C ASP A 194 19.82 1.49 -4.66
N LYS A 195 19.18 1.76 -3.52
CA LYS A 195 18.35 0.76 -2.79
C LYS A 195 17.15 0.30 -3.63
N TYR A 196 16.47 1.22 -4.32
CA TYR A 196 15.35 0.89 -5.20
C TYR A 196 15.79 0.06 -6.40
N LEU A 197 16.87 0.44 -7.08
CA LEU A 197 17.43 -0.34 -8.18
C LEU A 197 17.82 -1.76 -7.73
N ALA A 198 18.43 -1.90 -6.56
CA ALA A 198 18.76 -3.21 -6.00
C ALA A 198 17.52 -4.04 -5.65
N CYS A 199 16.44 -3.42 -5.18
CA CYS A 199 15.16 -4.06 -4.95
C CYS A 199 14.55 -4.57 -6.27
N TRP A 200 14.40 -3.70 -7.26
CA TRP A 200 13.77 -4.04 -8.54
C TRP A 200 14.55 -5.07 -9.34
N ALA A 201 15.88 -5.08 -9.22
CA ALA A 201 16.74 -6.08 -9.85
C ALA A 201 16.50 -7.51 -9.33
N ARG A 202 15.83 -7.70 -8.18
CA ARG A 202 15.44 -9.02 -7.66
C ARG A 202 14.27 -9.63 -8.43
N GLY A 203 13.43 -8.81 -9.06
CA GLY A 203 12.31 -9.22 -9.89
C GLY A 203 11.11 -8.29 -9.75
N LEU A 204 10.34 -8.18 -10.81
CA LEU A 204 9.16 -7.31 -10.90
C LEU A 204 7.85 -8.10 -11.00
N THR A 205 7.93 -9.41 -11.26
CA THR A 205 6.76 -10.26 -11.49
C THR A 205 5.77 -10.22 -10.33
N GLY A 206 6.27 -10.21 -9.10
CA GLY A 206 5.41 -10.14 -7.91
C GLY A 206 4.58 -8.87 -7.88
N GLY A 207 5.20 -7.70 -7.99
CA GLY A 207 4.51 -6.41 -7.99
C GLY A 207 3.50 -6.28 -9.15
N VAL A 208 3.88 -6.73 -10.35
CA VAL A 208 2.98 -6.75 -11.52
C VAL A 208 1.80 -7.70 -11.31
N ASN A 209 2.00 -8.81 -10.62
CA ASN A 209 0.94 -9.78 -10.35
C ASN A 209 -0.15 -9.27 -9.40
N TYR A 210 0.08 -8.23 -8.59
CA TYR A 210 -1.00 -7.54 -7.85
C TYR A 210 -2.04 -6.99 -8.82
N TYR A 211 -1.60 -6.37 -9.91
CA TYR A 211 -2.50 -5.86 -10.94
C TYR A 211 -3.21 -6.99 -11.69
N ARG A 212 -2.50 -8.08 -12.04
CA ARG A 212 -3.08 -9.23 -12.74
C ARG A 212 -4.11 -9.97 -11.90
N ALA A 213 -3.89 -10.09 -10.60
CA ALA A 213 -4.78 -10.79 -9.68
C ALA A 213 -5.97 -9.94 -9.23
N SER A 214 -5.89 -8.61 -9.37
CA SER A 214 -6.95 -7.70 -8.96
C SER A 214 -8.13 -7.72 -9.93
N PRO A 215 -9.38 -7.78 -9.43
CA PRO A 215 -10.55 -7.56 -10.25
C PRO A 215 -10.80 -6.07 -10.54
N LEU A 216 -10.12 -5.16 -9.81
CA LEU A 216 -10.27 -3.71 -9.93
C LEU A 216 -9.26 -3.16 -10.92
N HIS A 217 -9.73 -2.81 -12.10
CA HIS A 217 -8.98 -2.20 -13.18
C HIS A 217 -9.96 -1.49 -14.12
N PRO A 218 -9.53 -0.51 -14.94
CA PRO A 218 -10.42 0.09 -15.94
C PRO A 218 -11.03 -0.98 -16.85
N PRO A 219 -12.35 -0.90 -17.14
CA PRO A 219 -13.00 -1.90 -17.98
C PRO A 219 -12.45 -1.87 -19.41
N THR A 220 -12.37 -3.05 -20.03
CA THR A 220 -12.10 -3.22 -21.46
C THR A 220 -13.23 -4.03 -22.08
N PRO A 221 -13.37 -4.06 -23.42
CA PRO A 221 -14.37 -4.90 -24.07
C PRO A 221 -14.28 -6.39 -23.67
N GLU A 222 -13.04 -6.89 -23.48
CA GLU A 222 -12.77 -8.26 -23.10
C GLU A 222 -12.95 -8.50 -21.59
N HIS A 223 -12.74 -7.46 -20.78
CA HIS A 223 -12.78 -7.53 -19.32
C HIS A 223 -13.62 -6.38 -18.73
N PRO A 224 -14.96 -6.48 -18.76
CA PRO A 224 -15.86 -5.45 -18.25
C PRO A 224 -15.92 -5.36 -16.70
N GLY A 225 -15.08 -6.15 -16.01
CA GLY A 225 -14.80 -6.27 -14.58
C GLY A 225 -15.62 -5.42 -13.60
N PRO A 226 -15.18 -4.17 -13.29
CA PRO A 226 -15.81 -3.33 -12.25
C PRO A 226 -17.29 -3.06 -12.47
N ALA A 227 -17.72 -2.84 -13.72
CA ALA A 227 -19.13 -2.56 -14.01
C ALA A 227 -20.08 -3.73 -13.67
N ARG A 228 -19.61 -4.98 -13.78
CA ARG A 228 -20.38 -6.16 -13.36
C ARG A 228 -20.37 -6.31 -11.84
N LEU A 229 -19.26 -6.01 -11.20
CA LEU A 229 -19.11 -6.10 -9.75
C LEU A 229 -19.98 -5.06 -9.05
N GLU A 230 -19.97 -3.81 -9.52
CA GLU A 230 -20.74 -2.73 -8.94
C GLU A 230 -22.24 -3.05 -8.86
N ALA A 231 -22.81 -3.65 -9.90
CA ALA A 231 -24.21 -4.02 -9.95
C ALA A 231 -24.64 -5.07 -8.89
N GLN A 232 -23.69 -5.75 -8.28
CA GLN A 232 -23.89 -6.82 -7.30
C GLN A 232 -23.52 -6.44 -5.88
N MET A 233 -22.82 -5.31 -5.68
CA MET A 233 -22.27 -4.90 -4.38
C MET A 233 -23.11 -3.80 -3.76
N LYS A 234 -23.27 -3.89 -2.43
CA LYS A 234 -24.00 -2.90 -1.64
C LYS A 234 -22.99 -2.15 -0.75
N PRO A 235 -23.17 -0.82 -0.55
CA PRO A 235 -22.28 -0.02 0.29
C PRO A 235 -22.09 -0.60 1.70
N GLU A 236 -23.19 -1.14 2.27
CA GLU A 236 -23.18 -1.72 3.63
C GLU A 236 -22.24 -2.92 3.79
N ASP A 237 -21.96 -3.66 2.69
CA ASP A 237 -21.03 -4.80 2.69
C ASP A 237 -19.56 -4.33 2.78
N PHE A 238 -19.34 -3.04 2.56
CA PHE A 238 -18.03 -2.39 2.56
C PHE A 238 -17.84 -1.38 3.69
N THR A 239 -18.65 -1.46 4.75
CA THR A 239 -18.56 -0.52 5.86
C THR A 239 -17.41 -0.87 6.80
N VAL A 240 -16.38 -0.02 6.83
CA VAL A 240 -15.26 -0.12 7.77
C VAL A 240 -15.65 0.49 9.11
N ARG A 241 -15.46 -0.28 10.19
CA ARG A 241 -15.81 0.11 11.59
C ARG A 241 -14.60 0.36 12.47
N VAL A 242 -13.40 0.08 11.97
CA VAL A 242 -12.14 0.36 12.67
C VAL A 242 -11.91 1.88 12.65
N PRO A 243 -11.51 2.50 13.77
CA PRO A 243 -11.11 3.91 13.76
C PRO A 243 -10.05 4.15 12.69
N THR A 244 -10.34 5.04 11.75
CA THR A 244 -9.54 5.19 10.54
C THR A 244 -9.18 6.65 10.28
N ARG A 245 -7.90 6.91 10.06
CA ARG A 245 -7.43 8.18 9.47
C ARG A 245 -7.01 7.96 8.01
N VAL A 246 -7.57 8.76 7.12
CA VAL A 246 -7.14 8.84 5.72
C VAL A 246 -6.34 10.11 5.53
N ILE A 247 -5.12 9.97 5.00
CA ILE A 247 -4.23 11.07 4.62
C ILE A 247 -4.13 11.06 3.10
N TRP A 248 -4.38 12.20 2.46
CA TRP A 248 -4.45 12.26 1.00
C TRP A 248 -3.68 13.43 0.43
N GLY A 249 -2.66 13.14 -0.39
CA GLY A 249 -1.99 14.12 -1.22
C GLY A 249 -2.88 14.47 -2.41
N GLU A 250 -3.32 15.73 -2.50
CA GLU A 250 -4.32 16.17 -3.49
C GLU A 250 -3.78 16.27 -4.90
N SER A 251 -2.45 16.27 -5.06
CA SER A 251 -1.77 16.32 -6.35
C SER A 251 -1.47 14.93 -6.91
N ASP A 252 -2.12 13.89 -6.40
CA ASP A 252 -2.02 12.53 -6.90
C ASP A 252 -2.64 12.42 -8.30
N MET A 253 -1.83 12.02 -9.29
CA MET A 253 -2.27 11.89 -10.69
C MET A 253 -2.94 10.53 -10.98
N ALA A 254 -2.68 9.52 -10.18
CA ALA A 254 -3.27 8.19 -10.33
C ALA A 254 -4.61 8.05 -9.59
N LEU A 255 -4.75 8.80 -8.49
CA LEU A 255 -5.88 8.71 -7.56
C LEU A 255 -6.52 10.10 -7.35
N PRO A 256 -7.35 10.57 -8.30
CA PRO A 256 -8.06 11.83 -8.21
C PRO A 256 -8.92 11.99 -6.96
N LEU A 257 -9.13 13.23 -6.53
CA LEU A 257 -9.85 13.58 -5.31
C LEU A 257 -11.30 13.06 -5.24
N GLY A 258 -11.94 12.82 -6.37
CA GLY A 258 -13.28 12.24 -6.42
C GLY A 258 -13.40 10.87 -5.73
N LEU A 259 -12.28 10.19 -5.49
CA LEU A 259 -12.22 8.94 -4.71
C LEU A 259 -12.50 9.13 -3.22
N LEU A 260 -12.48 10.36 -2.73
CA LEU A 260 -12.84 10.70 -1.34
C LEU A 260 -14.35 10.95 -1.16
N ASP A 261 -15.07 11.14 -2.25
CA ASP A 261 -16.50 11.43 -2.21
C ASP A 261 -17.30 10.22 -1.70
N GLY A 262 -18.02 10.42 -0.59
CA GLY A 262 -18.81 9.38 0.08
C GLY A 262 -17.99 8.46 0.98
N LEU A 263 -16.72 8.77 1.28
CA LEU A 263 -15.90 7.98 2.19
C LEU A 263 -16.50 7.92 3.61
N ASP A 264 -17.14 8.99 4.06
CA ASP A 264 -17.89 9.09 5.33
C ASP A 264 -19.13 8.19 5.40
N GLN A 265 -19.62 7.71 4.25
CA GLN A 265 -20.74 6.77 4.19
C GLN A 265 -20.32 5.31 4.37
N VAL A 266 -19.03 5.01 4.15
CA VAL A 266 -18.47 3.66 4.20
C VAL A 266 -17.40 3.48 5.27
N VAL A 267 -17.08 4.53 6.05
CA VAL A 267 -16.17 4.48 7.19
C VAL A 267 -16.83 5.18 8.37
N THR A 268 -17.16 4.44 9.43
CA THR A 268 -18.00 4.94 10.53
C THR A 268 -17.27 5.89 11.50
N ASP A 269 -15.96 5.69 11.67
CA ASP A 269 -15.08 6.53 12.51
C ASP A 269 -13.92 7.02 11.64
N LEU A 270 -14.19 8.09 10.88
CA LEU A 270 -13.30 8.63 9.86
C LEU A 270 -12.70 9.97 10.27
N GLN A 271 -11.39 10.06 10.16
CA GLN A 271 -10.66 11.33 10.16
C GLN A 271 -9.98 11.50 8.79
N LEU A 272 -10.38 12.52 8.03
CA LEU A 272 -9.80 12.80 6.72
C LEU A 272 -8.88 14.01 6.79
N VAL A 273 -7.62 13.83 6.39
CA VAL A 273 -6.61 14.89 6.29
C VAL A 273 -6.15 15.00 4.84
N ARG A 274 -6.28 16.20 4.27
CA ARG A 274 -5.88 16.50 2.90
C ARG A 274 -4.59 17.33 2.90
N ILE A 275 -3.68 17.01 2.00
CA ILE A 275 -2.40 17.70 1.82
C ILE A 275 -2.36 18.29 0.40
N PRO A 276 -2.70 19.57 0.22
CA PRO A 276 -2.90 20.17 -1.10
C PRO A 276 -1.69 20.03 -2.04
N GLU A 277 -0.48 20.17 -1.53
CA GLU A 277 0.78 20.07 -2.28
C GLU A 277 1.36 18.65 -2.33
N GLY A 278 0.79 17.69 -1.59
CA GLY A 278 1.23 16.30 -1.57
C GLY A 278 0.87 15.57 -2.86
N THR A 279 1.78 14.78 -3.38
CA THR A 279 1.53 13.86 -4.51
C THR A 279 1.18 12.46 -3.99
N HIS A 280 1.16 11.47 -4.89
CA HIS A 280 1.08 10.06 -4.51
C HIS A 280 2.20 9.66 -3.53
N TRP A 281 3.37 10.27 -3.66
CA TRP A 281 4.59 9.97 -2.89
C TRP A 281 4.74 10.83 -1.63
N VAL A 282 3.63 11.30 -1.05
CA VAL A 282 3.61 12.21 0.11
C VAL A 282 4.33 11.64 1.33
N VAL A 283 4.44 10.33 1.46
CA VAL A 283 5.22 9.64 2.51
C VAL A 283 6.69 10.05 2.45
N HIS A 284 7.26 10.11 1.25
CA HIS A 284 8.64 10.51 1.01
C HIS A 284 8.82 12.03 0.96
N GLU A 285 7.83 12.73 0.43
CA GLU A 285 7.90 14.19 0.25
C GLU A 285 7.82 14.96 1.57
N GLN A 286 7.01 14.44 2.51
CA GLN A 286 6.70 15.12 3.76
C GLN A 286 6.72 14.16 4.97
N PRO A 287 7.81 13.39 5.20
CA PRO A 287 7.84 12.32 6.19
C PRO A 287 7.57 12.82 7.61
N GLN A 288 8.07 14.01 7.98
CA GLN A 288 7.84 14.58 9.30
C GLN A 288 6.37 14.96 9.52
N ARG A 289 5.70 15.47 8.47
CA ARG A 289 4.27 15.78 8.53
C ARG A 289 3.43 14.51 8.62
N ILE A 290 3.77 13.49 7.86
CA ILE A 290 3.13 12.17 7.95
C ILE A 290 3.29 11.59 9.35
N ASN A 291 4.49 11.63 9.92
CA ASN A 291 4.75 11.17 11.28
C ASN A 291 3.88 11.92 12.31
N ALA A 292 3.81 13.24 12.21
CA ALA A 292 2.99 14.07 13.11
C ALA A 292 1.50 13.72 13.02
N LEU A 293 0.97 13.55 11.81
CA LEU A 293 -0.42 13.17 11.58
C LEU A 293 -0.75 11.77 12.12
N ILE A 294 0.17 10.80 11.95
CA ILE A 294 -0.02 9.46 12.52
C ILE A 294 -0.02 9.55 14.05
N ARG A 295 0.97 10.24 14.67
CA ARG A 295 1.04 10.40 16.14
C ARG A 295 -0.20 11.07 16.73
N GLU A 296 -0.68 12.13 16.11
CA GLU A 296 -1.91 12.81 16.54
C GLU A 296 -3.10 11.85 16.58
N PHE A 297 -3.27 11.03 15.54
CA PHE A 297 -4.34 10.04 15.49
C PHE A 297 -4.18 8.94 16.54
N LEU A 298 -2.95 8.52 16.82
CA LEU A 298 -2.71 7.46 17.81
C LEU A 298 -2.90 7.95 19.25
N ALA A 299 -2.73 9.25 19.53
CA ALA A 299 -2.90 9.85 20.83
C ALA A 299 -4.38 10.06 21.25
N GLY A 300 -5.29 10.21 20.29
CA GLY A 300 -6.74 10.33 20.50
C GLY A 300 -7.44 8.99 20.45
#